data_54f34f162542ba050eb4843f487d3ac4
#
_entry.id   54f34f162542ba050eb4843f487d3ac4
#
_cell.length_a   1.000
_cell.length_b   1.000
_cell.length_c   1.000
_cell.angle_alpha   90.00
_cell.angle_beta   90.00
_cell.angle_gamma   90.00
#
_symmetry.space_group_name_H-M   'P 1'
#
loop_
_entity.id
_entity.type
_entity.pdbx_description
1 polymer ?
#
loop_
_entity_poly.entity_id
_entity_poly.type
_entity_poly.pdbx_seq_one_letter_code
_entity_poly.pdbx_strand_id
1 'polypeptide(L)'
;MADLKKQQELINKLKDLAVELGRTPYWHEIKEIVSNNQVYSNFGSLPVFIQAAGLEPAPRTKKLTNEIFRVDIEQHLEEHEDRTIKKRKPYPRIACLGDLHEPFSHANLKQDFKLFVEKFKPEYIIQLGDAMDQYSAAKFPRSHNVFTPKQEEELAKKNMNEFWSEMQKAAPKAKMIQLLGNHDIRPLKRTLEVMPTMEHWIEKYFQDLYTFENVHTVIDPREEYLIEDIAFHHGYRSKLGDHRDYMHMNFVGGHTHRGGVVYRNIKNTVLWELNCGLAGDPTSKGLSYTNQRMNDWTLGWGCIDEYGPRFIGY
;
A
#
# COMPACT_ATOMS: atom_id res chain seq x y z
N MET A 1 29.60 -41.24 -29.46
CA MET A 1 29.61 -40.85 -30.89
C MET A 1 28.43 -39.93 -31.28
N ALA A 2 27.23 -40.18 -30.81
CA ALA A 2 26.07 -39.29 -31.14
C ALA A 2 26.20 -37.84 -30.61
N ASP A 3 26.80 -37.66 -29.45
CA ASP A 3 26.98 -36.35 -28.80
C ASP A 3 27.98 -35.46 -29.56
N LEU A 4 29.08 -36.02 -30.04
CA LEU A 4 30.08 -35.25 -30.79
C LEU A 4 29.55 -34.79 -32.16
N LYS A 5 28.71 -35.62 -32.81
CA LYS A 5 28.07 -35.23 -34.08
C LYS A 5 27.11 -34.04 -33.91
N LYS A 6 26.36 -34.05 -32.80
CA LYS A 6 25.43 -32.97 -32.46
C LYS A 6 26.16 -31.67 -32.06
N GLN A 7 27.25 -31.78 -31.31
CA GLN A 7 28.08 -30.61 -30.99
C GLN A 7 28.67 -29.99 -32.27
N GLN A 8 29.16 -30.80 -33.21
CA GLN A 8 29.70 -30.28 -34.45
C GLN A 8 28.63 -29.60 -35.33
N GLU A 9 27.40 -30.13 -35.34
CA GLU A 9 26.27 -29.48 -36.04
C GLU A 9 25.97 -28.08 -35.48
N LEU A 10 25.93 -27.96 -34.12
CA LEU A 10 25.69 -26.69 -33.47
C LEU A 10 26.82 -25.67 -33.73
N ILE A 11 28.06 -26.11 -33.71
CA ILE A 11 29.23 -25.30 -34.03
C ILE A 11 29.15 -24.78 -35.46
N ASN A 12 28.76 -25.60 -36.43
CA ASN A 12 28.63 -25.21 -37.82
C ASN A 12 27.54 -24.12 -37.99
N LYS A 13 26.37 -24.31 -37.37
CA LYS A 13 25.31 -23.29 -37.38
C LYS A 13 25.79 -21.92 -36.88
N LEU A 14 26.60 -21.93 -35.79
CA LEU A 14 27.14 -20.68 -35.24
C LEU A 14 28.18 -20.05 -36.19
N LYS A 15 29.01 -20.85 -36.84
CA LYS A 15 29.98 -20.34 -37.82
C LYS A 15 29.29 -19.75 -39.05
N ASP A 16 28.26 -20.39 -39.57
CA ASP A 16 27.48 -19.91 -40.70
C ASP A 16 26.84 -18.57 -40.41
N LEU A 17 26.24 -18.44 -39.21
CA LEU A 17 25.66 -17.16 -38.76
C LEU A 17 26.73 -16.08 -38.58
N ALA A 18 27.92 -16.43 -38.06
CA ALA A 18 29.02 -15.48 -37.91
C ALA A 18 29.55 -14.98 -39.26
N VAL A 19 29.58 -15.84 -40.27
CA VAL A 19 29.96 -15.47 -41.65
C VAL A 19 28.93 -14.55 -42.24
N GLU A 20 27.65 -14.84 -42.10
CA GLU A 20 26.53 -14.03 -42.56
C GLU A 20 26.57 -12.61 -41.97
N LEU A 21 26.84 -12.51 -40.66
CA LEU A 21 26.87 -11.23 -39.94
C LEU A 21 28.22 -10.49 -40.09
N GLY A 22 29.27 -11.14 -40.61
CA GLY A 22 30.63 -10.57 -40.65
C GLY A 22 31.26 -10.31 -39.29
N ARG A 23 30.73 -10.88 -38.21
CA ARG A 23 31.19 -10.73 -36.82
C ARG A 23 30.70 -11.89 -35.94
N THR A 24 31.24 -12.00 -34.73
CA THR A 24 30.68 -12.90 -33.74
C THR A 24 29.24 -12.50 -33.38
N PRO A 25 28.26 -13.42 -33.50
CA PRO A 25 26.88 -13.12 -33.18
C PRO A 25 26.65 -12.81 -31.71
N TYR A 26 25.70 -11.94 -31.42
CA TYR A 26 25.21 -11.69 -30.05
C TYR A 26 24.24 -12.78 -29.61
N TRP A 27 24.03 -12.89 -28.31
CA TRP A 27 23.15 -13.94 -27.76
C TRP A 27 21.73 -13.93 -28.32
N HIS A 28 21.16 -12.78 -28.55
CA HIS A 28 19.81 -12.67 -29.12
C HIS A 28 19.72 -13.19 -30.56
N GLU A 29 20.81 -13.14 -31.32
CA GLU A 29 20.90 -13.70 -32.67
C GLU A 29 21.15 -15.22 -32.62
N ILE A 30 21.99 -15.67 -31.70
CA ILE A 30 22.29 -17.10 -31.47
C ILE A 30 21.01 -17.86 -31.08
N LYS A 31 20.12 -17.25 -30.31
CA LYS A 31 18.85 -17.87 -29.90
C LYS A 31 17.94 -18.26 -31.04
N GLU A 32 18.03 -17.59 -32.18
CA GLU A 32 17.23 -17.90 -33.37
C GLU A 32 17.62 -19.22 -34.04
N ILE A 33 18.86 -19.67 -33.82
CA ILE A 33 19.42 -20.88 -34.46
C ILE A 33 19.66 -22.04 -33.48
N VAL A 34 19.83 -21.75 -32.17
CA VAL A 34 20.15 -22.73 -31.13
C VAL A 34 19.43 -22.39 -29.83
N SER A 35 18.74 -23.35 -29.23
CA SER A 35 18.08 -23.12 -27.94
C SER A 35 19.07 -23.07 -26.79
N ASN A 36 18.67 -22.36 -25.73
CA ASN A 36 19.45 -22.24 -24.48
C ASN A 36 19.86 -23.62 -23.92
N ASN A 37 18.91 -24.56 -23.89
CA ASN A 37 19.15 -25.91 -23.38
C ASN A 37 20.19 -26.66 -24.21
N GLN A 38 20.20 -26.46 -25.53
CA GLN A 38 21.20 -27.11 -26.40
C GLN A 38 22.62 -26.57 -26.14
N VAL A 39 22.76 -25.26 -25.91
CA VAL A 39 24.05 -24.64 -25.56
C VAL A 39 24.55 -25.18 -24.21
N TYR A 40 23.72 -25.10 -23.17
CA TYR A 40 24.14 -25.50 -21.84
C TYR A 40 24.38 -27.01 -21.69
N SER A 41 23.56 -27.86 -22.31
CA SER A 41 23.74 -29.32 -22.24
C SER A 41 24.96 -29.85 -23.02
N ASN A 42 25.34 -29.18 -24.11
CA ASN A 42 26.44 -29.63 -24.95
C ASN A 42 27.77 -28.92 -24.66
N PHE A 43 27.75 -27.68 -24.17
CA PHE A 43 28.96 -26.85 -24.00
C PHE A 43 29.10 -26.26 -22.58
N GLY A 44 28.13 -26.46 -21.72
CA GLY A 44 28.13 -25.93 -20.33
C GLY A 44 27.92 -24.42 -20.21
N SER A 45 28.34 -23.64 -21.20
CA SER A 45 28.12 -22.19 -21.21
C SER A 45 28.23 -21.58 -22.59
N LEU A 46 27.65 -20.39 -22.79
CA LEU A 46 27.72 -19.66 -24.05
C LEU A 46 29.16 -19.28 -24.47
N PRO A 47 30.04 -18.77 -23.58
CA PRO A 47 31.42 -18.51 -23.95
C PRO A 47 32.16 -19.74 -24.48
N VAL A 48 31.97 -20.87 -23.86
CA VAL A 48 32.59 -22.16 -24.31
C VAL A 48 32.06 -22.56 -25.68
N PHE A 49 30.76 -22.37 -25.94
CA PHE A 49 30.16 -22.64 -27.25
C PHE A 49 30.76 -21.75 -28.35
N ILE A 50 30.92 -20.44 -28.07
CA ILE A 50 31.52 -19.49 -29.00
C ILE A 50 32.99 -19.83 -29.28
N GLN A 51 33.77 -20.16 -28.24
CA GLN A 51 35.17 -20.58 -28.37
C GLN A 51 35.31 -21.91 -29.13
N ALA A 52 34.41 -22.86 -28.93
CA ALA A 52 34.38 -24.10 -29.67
C ALA A 52 34.14 -23.88 -31.19
N ALA A 53 33.46 -22.80 -31.58
CA ALA A 53 33.33 -22.41 -32.97
C ALA A 53 34.58 -21.67 -33.53
N GLY A 54 35.60 -21.45 -32.71
CA GLY A 54 36.79 -20.66 -33.07
C GLY A 54 36.53 -19.20 -33.20
N LEU A 55 35.46 -18.69 -32.52
CA LEU A 55 35.08 -17.29 -32.49
C LEU A 55 35.52 -16.69 -31.17
N GLU A 56 35.94 -15.45 -31.19
CA GLU A 56 36.11 -14.64 -29.97
C GLU A 56 34.71 -14.23 -29.47
N PRO A 57 34.39 -14.38 -28.18
CA PRO A 57 33.13 -13.82 -27.65
C PRO A 57 33.05 -12.35 -28.08
N ALA A 58 31.91 -11.99 -28.69
CA ALA A 58 31.65 -10.57 -28.99
C ALA A 58 31.94 -9.79 -27.72
N PRO A 59 32.72 -8.72 -27.76
CA PRO A 59 33.05 -7.98 -26.54
C PRO A 59 31.74 -7.73 -25.82
N ARG A 60 31.55 -8.37 -24.65
CA ARG A 60 30.59 -7.88 -23.67
C ARG A 60 30.91 -6.42 -23.64
N THR A 61 29.95 -5.59 -24.08
CA THR A 61 30.11 -4.16 -24.18
C THR A 61 31.17 -3.74 -23.15
N LYS A 62 32.43 -3.77 -23.60
CA LYS A 62 33.52 -3.35 -22.78
C LYS A 62 33.10 -1.96 -22.46
N LYS A 63 32.78 -1.71 -21.16
CA LYS A 63 32.56 -0.38 -20.66
C LYS A 63 32.49 0.60 -21.82
N LEU A 64 31.27 0.93 -22.26
CA LEU A 64 31.10 2.15 -23.03
C LEU A 64 32.11 3.08 -22.41
N THR A 65 33.14 3.44 -23.16
CA THR A 65 34.23 4.22 -22.61
C THR A 65 33.56 5.31 -21.81
N ASN A 66 34.08 5.64 -20.63
CA ASN A 66 33.46 6.64 -19.74
C ASN A 66 33.07 7.93 -20.46
N GLU A 67 33.61 8.18 -21.64
CA GLU A 67 33.29 9.29 -22.54
C GLU A 67 31.96 9.13 -23.29
N ILE A 68 31.66 7.95 -23.85
CA ILE A 68 30.36 7.73 -24.53
C ILE A 68 29.23 7.75 -23.49
N PHE A 69 29.47 7.19 -22.30
CA PHE A 69 28.51 7.25 -21.18
C PHE A 69 28.29 8.67 -20.66
N ARG A 70 29.36 9.51 -20.66
CA ARG A 70 29.25 10.93 -20.28
C ARG A 70 28.49 11.74 -21.32
N VAL A 71 28.75 11.55 -22.60
CA VAL A 71 28.03 12.26 -23.66
C VAL A 71 26.54 11.88 -23.67
N ASP A 72 26.19 10.59 -23.53
CA ASP A 72 24.80 10.18 -23.44
C ASP A 72 24.12 10.70 -22.16
N ILE A 73 24.83 10.76 -21.03
CA ILE A 73 24.28 11.31 -19.79
C ILE A 73 24.14 12.84 -19.89
N GLU A 74 25.14 13.54 -20.45
CA GLU A 74 25.07 14.99 -20.60
C GLU A 74 23.99 15.38 -21.62
N GLN A 75 23.86 14.70 -22.75
CA GLN A 75 22.74 14.88 -23.69
C GLN A 75 21.38 14.53 -23.05
N HIS A 76 21.34 13.45 -22.28
CA HIS A 76 20.11 13.05 -21.58
C HIS A 76 19.75 14.02 -20.47
N LEU A 77 20.72 14.62 -19.81
CA LEU A 77 20.48 15.67 -18.81
C LEU A 77 20.06 16.97 -19.45
N GLU A 78 20.66 17.39 -20.58
CA GLU A 78 20.22 18.55 -21.34
C GLU A 78 18.82 18.37 -21.95
N GLU A 79 18.51 17.20 -22.51
CA GLU A 79 17.16 16.86 -22.96
C GLU A 79 16.13 16.79 -21.83
N HIS A 80 16.55 16.49 -20.58
CA HIS A 80 15.70 16.47 -19.41
C HIS A 80 15.60 17.83 -18.70
N GLU A 81 16.57 18.73 -18.83
CA GLU A 81 16.44 20.10 -18.31
C GLU A 81 15.36 20.90 -19.04
N ASP A 82 15.11 20.63 -20.32
CA ASP A 82 14.03 21.28 -21.09
C ASP A 82 12.64 20.64 -20.88
N ARG A 83 12.58 19.46 -20.29
CA ARG A 83 11.35 18.96 -19.69
C ARG A 83 11.24 19.60 -18.32
N THR A 84 10.53 20.73 -18.25
CA THR A 84 10.06 21.26 -16.97
C THR A 84 9.43 20.12 -16.19
N ILE A 85 10.22 19.50 -15.32
CA ILE A 85 9.69 18.66 -14.25
C ILE A 85 8.79 19.64 -13.52
N LYS A 86 7.47 19.57 -13.78
CA LYS A 86 6.50 20.32 -12.98
C LYS A 86 6.81 19.87 -11.57
N LYS A 87 7.51 20.72 -10.81
CA LYS A 87 7.81 20.44 -9.41
C LYS A 87 6.45 20.14 -8.79
N ARG A 88 6.23 18.87 -8.44
CA ARG A 88 5.00 18.47 -7.77
C ARG A 88 4.88 19.36 -6.56
N LYS A 89 3.73 19.98 -6.39
CA LYS A 89 3.43 20.70 -5.16
C LYS A 89 3.66 19.72 -3.99
N PRO A 90 4.44 20.10 -2.97
CA PRO A 90 4.66 19.22 -1.84
C PRO A 90 3.31 18.85 -1.21
N TYR A 91 3.16 17.60 -0.80
CA TYR A 91 1.97 17.20 -0.06
C TYR A 91 1.84 17.99 1.24
N PRO A 92 0.61 18.32 1.67
CA PRO A 92 0.38 18.82 3.00
C PRO A 92 0.79 17.76 4.04
N ARG A 93 1.09 18.19 5.26
CA ARG A 93 1.37 17.25 6.35
C ARG A 93 0.07 16.65 6.85
N ILE A 94 -0.06 15.34 6.73
CA ILE A 94 -1.25 14.58 7.09
C ILE A 94 -0.85 13.47 8.06
N ALA A 95 -1.55 13.37 9.19
CA ALA A 95 -1.43 12.26 10.13
C ALA A 95 -2.69 11.41 10.04
N CYS A 96 -2.53 10.10 9.90
CA CYS A 96 -3.64 9.16 9.71
C CYS A 96 -3.59 8.05 10.75
N LEU A 97 -4.73 7.76 11.38
CA LEU A 97 -4.89 6.64 12.29
C LEU A 97 -6.15 5.86 11.89
N GLY A 98 -6.07 4.55 11.78
CA GLY A 98 -7.21 3.68 11.44
C GLY A 98 -7.46 2.62 12.50
N ASP A 99 -8.61 1.97 12.38
CA ASP A 99 -8.89 0.71 13.08
C ASP A 99 -8.65 0.80 14.60
N LEU A 100 -9.24 1.83 15.24
CA LEU A 100 -9.19 2.04 16.69
C LEU A 100 -9.99 0.99 17.44
N HIS A 101 -11.15 0.60 16.90
CA HIS A 101 -12.05 -0.38 17.49
C HIS A 101 -12.41 -0.06 18.95
N GLU A 102 -12.75 1.19 19.25
CA GLU A 102 -13.19 1.56 20.59
C GLU A 102 -14.40 0.72 21.04
N PRO A 103 -14.41 0.27 22.27
CA PRO A 103 -13.53 0.58 23.41
C PRO A 103 -12.29 -0.31 23.54
N PHE A 104 -11.87 -1.01 22.47
CA PHE A 104 -10.77 -1.98 22.49
C PHE A 104 -9.47 -1.44 21.88
N SER A 105 -9.28 -0.12 21.86
CA SER A 105 -8.09 0.51 21.30
C SER A 105 -6.84 0.29 22.17
N HIS A 106 -5.67 0.37 21.53
CA HIS A 106 -4.38 0.25 22.22
C HIS A 106 -3.97 1.59 22.84
N ALA A 107 -4.08 1.69 24.18
CA ALA A 107 -3.92 2.95 24.91
C ALA A 107 -2.54 3.62 24.68
N ASN A 108 -1.45 2.85 24.77
CA ASN A 108 -0.10 3.39 24.59
C ASN A 108 0.12 3.88 23.15
N LEU A 109 -0.38 3.15 22.14
CA LEU A 109 -0.28 3.58 20.75
C LEU A 109 -1.00 4.92 20.53
N LYS A 110 -2.20 5.10 21.10
CA LYS A 110 -2.91 6.40 21.03
C LYS A 110 -2.09 7.52 21.67
N GLN A 111 -1.45 7.26 22.79
CA GLN A 111 -0.60 8.25 23.45
C GLN A 111 0.62 8.61 22.59
N ASP A 112 1.27 7.62 21.96
CA ASP A 112 2.43 7.86 21.09
C ASP A 112 2.01 8.56 19.79
N PHE A 113 0.83 8.23 19.25
CA PHE A 113 0.27 8.97 18.12
C PHE A 113 0.02 10.45 18.48
N LYS A 114 -0.50 10.74 19.67
CA LYS A 114 -0.65 12.12 20.15
C LYS A 114 0.70 12.86 20.20
N LEU A 115 1.73 12.24 20.80
CA LEU A 115 3.08 12.82 20.87
C LEU A 115 3.68 13.02 19.47
N PHE A 116 3.39 12.11 18.55
CA PHE A 116 3.77 12.26 17.14
C PHE A 116 3.07 13.48 16.53
N VAL A 117 1.76 13.62 16.68
CA VAL A 117 0.96 14.76 16.17
C VAL A 117 1.49 16.09 16.70
N GLU A 118 1.82 16.20 17.98
CA GLU A 118 2.39 17.40 18.61
C GLU A 118 3.71 17.83 17.94
N LYS A 119 4.58 16.87 17.59
CA LYS A 119 5.89 17.12 16.94
C LYS A 119 5.76 17.33 15.43
N PHE A 120 4.93 16.53 14.78
CA PHE A 120 4.75 16.52 13.33
C PHE A 120 3.99 17.76 12.84
N LYS A 121 3.09 18.33 13.67
CA LYS A 121 2.27 19.50 13.39
C LYS A 121 1.51 19.37 12.06
N PRO A 122 0.65 18.38 11.91
CA PRO A 122 -0.06 18.13 10.67
C PRO A 122 -1.06 19.25 10.33
N GLU A 123 -1.37 19.40 9.05
CA GLU A 123 -2.45 20.24 8.55
C GLU A 123 -3.80 19.49 8.57
N TYR A 124 -3.72 18.15 8.51
CA TYR A 124 -4.89 17.26 8.57
C TYR A 124 -4.62 16.11 9.52
N ILE A 125 -5.62 15.78 10.33
CA ILE A 125 -5.66 14.52 11.12
C ILE A 125 -6.87 13.75 10.64
N ILE A 126 -6.65 12.51 10.18
CA ILE A 126 -7.70 11.68 9.58
C ILE A 126 -7.79 10.36 10.35
N GLN A 127 -8.96 10.11 10.94
CA GLN A 127 -9.33 8.78 11.43
C GLN A 127 -10.00 8.04 10.26
N LEU A 128 -9.42 6.89 9.89
CA LEU A 128 -9.71 6.19 8.65
C LEU A 128 -10.87 5.16 8.74
N GLY A 129 -11.72 5.27 9.73
CA GLY A 129 -12.82 4.31 9.95
C GLY A 129 -12.46 3.18 10.92
N ASP A 130 -13.46 2.34 11.20
CA ASP A 130 -13.44 1.37 12.28
C ASP A 130 -13.02 2.04 13.61
N ALA A 131 -13.62 3.21 13.85
CA ALA A 131 -13.42 3.99 15.06
C ALA A 131 -14.02 3.30 16.27
N MET A 132 -15.23 2.72 16.10
CA MET A 132 -15.94 1.93 17.09
C MET A 132 -16.03 0.47 16.62
N ASP A 133 -15.82 -0.49 17.53
CA ASP A 133 -15.84 -1.90 17.14
C ASP A 133 -17.26 -2.41 16.84
N GLN A 134 -18.24 -1.90 17.57
CA GLN A 134 -19.61 -2.38 17.47
C GLN A 134 -19.70 -3.91 17.60
N TYR A 135 -18.92 -4.45 18.54
CA TYR A 135 -18.81 -5.88 18.83
C TYR A 135 -20.19 -6.52 19.07
N SER A 136 -21.08 -5.79 19.75
CA SER A 136 -22.43 -6.25 20.04
C SER A 136 -23.30 -6.45 18.80
N ALA A 137 -22.97 -5.82 17.66
CA ALA A 137 -23.66 -5.98 16.37
C ALA A 137 -22.94 -6.95 15.39
N ALA A 138 -21.86 -7.61 15.76
CA ALA A 138 -21.12 -8.53 14.88
C ALA A 138 -21.93 -9.78 14.50
N LYS A 139 -21.68 -10.33 13.28
CA LYS A 139 -22.34 -11.55 12.76
C LYS A 139 -21.82 -12.85 13.36
N PHE A 140 -20.57 -12.83 13.82
CA PHE A 140 -19.90 -14.05 14.28
C PHE A 140 -20.28 -14.41 15.72
N PRO A 141 -20.31 -15.72 16.06
CA PRO A 141 -20.51 -16.16 17.44
C PRO A 141 -19.48 -15.54 18.38
N ARG A 142 -19.94 -15.06 19.50
CA ARG A 142 -19.10 -14.45 20.52
C ARG A 142 -18.99 -15.38 21.69
N SER A 143 -17.78 -15.52 22.18
CA SER A 143 -17.56 -16.38 23.33
C SER A 143 -18.18 -15.80 24.61
N HIS A 144 -18.15 -14.47 24.79
CA HIS A 144 -18.73 -13.77 25.95
C HIS A 144 -19.00 -12.31 25.62
N ASN A 145 -20.16 -11.80 25.95
CA ASN A 145 -20.43 -10.36 25.90
C ASN A 145 -19.68 -9.69 27.05
N VAL A 146 -18.74 -8.82 26.72
CA VAL A 146 -17.99 -8.02 27.70
C VAL A 146 -18.84 -6.83 28.15
N PHE A 147 -19.58 -6.26 27.22
CA PHE A 147 -20.47 -5.12 27.41
C PHE A 147 -21.86 -5.42 26.83
N THR A 148 -22.89 -4.79 27.38
CA THR A 148 -24.16 -4.63 26.68
C THR A 148 -23.96 -3.68 25.49
N PRO A 149 -24.80 -3.71 24.45
CA PRO A 149 -24.69 -2.78 23.32
C PRO A 149 -24.63 -1.32 23.76
N LYS A 150 -25.47 -0.94 24.71
CA LYS A 150 -25.48 0.42 25.29
C LYS A 150 -24.17 0.79 25.98
N GLN A 151 -23.61 -0.10 26.81
CA GLN A 151 -22.36 0.15 27.51
C GLN A 151 -21.18 0.26 26.54
N GLU A 152 -21.14 -0.60 25.54
CA GLU A 152 -20.10 -0.56 24.49
C GLU A 152 -20.12 0.77 23.77
N GLU A 153 -21.31 1.21 23.34
CA GLU A 153 -21.50 2.44 22.60
C GLU A 153 -21.17 3.69 23.43
N GLU A 154 -21.70 3.76 24.66
CA GLU A 154 -21.44 4.89 25.58
C GLU A 154 -19.92 5.02 25.87
N LEU A 155 -19.23 3.90 26.07
CA LEU A 155 -17.81 3.89 26.32
C LEU A 155 -17.01 4.25 25.05
N ALA A 156 -17.36 3.68 23.90
CA ALA A 156 -16.72 4.01 22.62
C ALA A 156 -16.89 5.48 22.27
N LYS A 157 -18.11 6.03 22.41
CA LYS A 157 -18.38 7.46 22.17
C LYS A 157 -17.57 8.35 23.11
N LYS A 158 -17.50 8.00 24.39
CA LYS A 158 -16.67 8.73 25.37
C LYS A 158 -15.21 8.73 24.95
N ASN A 159 -14.65 7.57 24.63
CA ASN A 159 -13.24 7.44 24.22
C ASN A 159 -12.93 8.19 22.94
N MET A 160 -13.84 8.21 21.97
CA MET A 160 -13.68 8.99 20.73
C MET A 160 -13.76 10.50 20.97
N ASN A 161 -14.63 10.97 21.87
CA ASN A 161 -14.64 12.38 22.28
C ASN A 161 -13.32 12.78 22.94
N GLU A 162 -12.78 11.94 23.81
CA GLU A 162 -11.48 12.16 24.46
C GLU A 162 -10.36 12.17 23.41
N PHE A 163 -10.34 11.21 22.50
CA PHE A 163 -9.37 11.18 21.39
C PHE A 163 -9.38 12.46 20.58
N TRP A 164 -10.53 12.91 20.09
CA TRP A 164 -10.61 14.12 19.30
C TRP A 164 -10.27 15.39 20.10
N SER A 165 -10.68 15.47 21.36
CA SER A 165 -10.27 16.56 22.25
C SER A 165 -8.75 16.63 22.44
N GLU A 166 -8.09 15.49 22.55
CA GLU A 166 -6.62 15.44 22.63
C GLU A 166 -5.94 15.83 21.33
N MET A 167 -6.47 15.41 20.17
CA MET A 167 -5.95 15.81 18.85
C MET A 167 -6.10 17.32 18.64
N GLN A 168 -7.21 17.93 19.06
CA GLN A 168 -7.42 19.37 19.00
C GLN A 168 -6.40 20.14 19.84
N LYS A 169 -6.04 19.61 21.02
CA LYS A 169 -4.98 20.20 21.86
C LYS A 169 -3.60 20.04 21.24
N ALA A 170 -3.31 18.87 20.68
CA ALA A 170 -2.02 18.53 20.08
C ALA A 170 -1.74 19.33 18.79
N ALA A 171 -2.76 19.58 17.96
CA ALA A 171 -2.67 20.30 16.70
C ALA A 171 -3.90 21.19 16.46
N PRO A 172 -4.03 22.33 17.16
CA PRO A 172 -5.25 23.15 17.16
C PRO A 172 -5.58 23.81 15.80
N LYS A 173 -4.64 23.81 14.86
CA LYS A 173 -4.84 24.34 13.51
C LYS A 173 -5.14 23.27 12.47
N ALA A 174 -5.03 22.00 12.84
CA ALA A 174 -5.29 20.90 11.92
C ALA A 174 -6.79 20.75 11.62
N LYS A 175 -7.11 20.40 10.38
CA LYS A 175 -8.45 19.94 10.01
C LYS A 175 -8.61 18.50 10.45
N MET A 176 -9.68 18.20 11.16
CA MET A 176 -9.96 16.87 11.72
C MET A 176 -11.07 16.20 10.94
N ILE A 177 -10.80 15.02 10.44
CA ILE A 177 -11.69 14.26 9.58
C ILE A 177 -11.90 12.87 10.18
N GLN A 178 -13.17 12.49 10.32
CA GLN A 178 -13.60 11.15 10.71
C GLN A 178 -14.20 10.46 9.50
N LEU A 179 -13.65 9.32 9.09
CA LEU A 179 -14.27 8.41 8.14
C LEU A 179 -14.98 7.27 8.86
N LEU A 180 -15.85 6.55 8.17
CA LEU A 180 -16.53 5.40 8.72
C LEU A 180 -16.05 4.11 8.05
N GLY A 181 -15.89 3.06 8.85
CA GLY A 181 -15.50 1.75 8.41
C GLY A 181 -16.65 0.73 8.47
N ASN A 182 -16.33 -0.50 8.16
CA ASN A 182 -17.34 -1.56 8.13
C ASN A 182 -17.81 -1.97 9.54
N HIS A 183 -17.00 -1.76 10.58
CA HIS A 183 -17.44 -1.97 11.97
C HIS A 183 -18.39 -0.89 12.42
N ASP A 184 -18.09 0.36 12.12
CA ASP A 184 -18.91 1.50 12.49
C ASP A 184 -20.37 1.35 12.03
N ILE A 185 -20.57 0.82 10.81
CA ILE A 185 -21.91 0.66 10.19
C ILE A 185 -22.62 -0.66 10.52
N ARG A 186 -22.05 -1.53 11.39
CA ARG A 186 -22.67 -2.81 11.75
C ARG A 186 -24.09 -2.67 12.32
N PRO A 187 -24.36 -1.75 13.29
CA PRO A 187 -25.68 -1.57 13.83
C PRO A 187 -26.72 -1.15 12.76
N LEU A 188 -26.33 -0.21 11.89
CA LEU A 188 -27.14 0.26 10.78
C LEU A 188 -27.51 -0.91 9.86
N LYS A 189 -26.51 -1.64 9.35
CA LYS A 189 -26.72 -2.81 8.49
C LYS A 189 -27.63 -3.85 9.12
N ARG A 190 -27.41 -4.16 10.43
CA ARG A 190 -28.22 -5.15 11.15
C ARG A 190 -29.67 -4.72 11.30
N THR A 191 -29.91 -3.47 11.61
CA THR A 191 -31.25 -2.94 11.74
C THR A 191 -31.98 -2.98 10.39
N LEU A 192 -31.33 -2.55 9.31
CA LEU A 192 -31.93 -2.54 7.97
C LEU A 192 -32.14 -3.94 7.39
N GLU A 193 -31.32 -4.93 7.74
CA GLU A 193 -31.55 -6.34 7.38
C GLU A 193 -32.87 -6.89 7.94
N VAL A 194 -33.28 -6.42 9.14
CA VAL A 194 -34.46 -6.92 9.85
C VAL A 194 -35.67 -5.99 9.70
N MET A 195 -35.42 -4.68 9.70
CA MET A 195 -36.46 -3.64 9.72
C MET A 195 -36.12 -2.50 8.74
N PRO A 196 -36.23 -2.73 7.42
CA PRO A 196 -35.88 -1.72 6.40
C PRO A 196 -36.62 -0.40 6.57
N THR A 197 -37.83 -0.44 7.09
CA THR A 197 -38.68 0.73 7.32
C THR A 197 -38.17 1.66 8.41
N MET A 198 -37.17 1.24 9.18
CA MET A 198 -36.53 2.06 10.23
C MET A 198 -35.36 2.91 9.72
N GLU A 199 -35.06 2.91 8.42
CA GLU A 199 -33.93 3.59 7.81
C GLU A 199 -33.76 5.03 8.32
N HIS A 200 -34.77 5.85 8.19
CA HIS A 200 -34.72 7.27 8.60
C HIS A 200 -34.37 7.47 10.08
N TRP A 201 -34.88 6.60 10.97
CA TRP A 201 -34.63 6.71 12.40
C TRP A 201 -33.22 6.26 12.77
N ILE A 202 -32.78 5.18 12.19
CA ILE A 202 -31.46 4.64 12.49
C ILE A 202 -30.34 5.49 11.87
N GLU A 203 -30.56 6.11 10.70
CA GLU A 203 -29.62 7.05 10.11
C GLU A 203 -29.39 8.27 10.98
N LYS A 204 -30.47 8.88 11.52
CA LYS A 204 -30.35 10.00 12.44
C LYS A 204 -29.56 9.64 13.69
N TYR A 205 -29.90 8.52 14.30
CA TYR A 205 -29.18 8.01 15.46
C TYR A 205 -27.68 7.78 15.14
N PHE A 206 -27.41 7.21 13.99
CA PHE A 206 -26.07 6.93 13.50
C PHE A 206 -25.26 8.22 13.27
N GLN A 207 -25.87 9.24 12.68
CA GLN A 207 -25.25 10.56 12.51
C GLN A 207 -24.89 11.17 13.87
N ASP A 208 -25.82 11.15 14.84
CA ASP A 208 -25.58 11.68 16.17
C ASP A 208 -24.43 10.92 16.88
N LEU A 209 -24.32 9.61 16.68
CA LEU A 209 -23.25 8.78 17.23
C LEU A 209 -21.87 9.18 16.74
N TYR A 210 -21.74 9.53 15.46
CA TYR A 210 -20.45 9.88 14.83
C TYR A 210 -20.24 11.39 14.65
N THR A 211 -21.03 12.22 15.29
CA THR A 211 -20.80 13.68 15.36
C THR A 211 -19.88 14.03 16.52
N PHE A 212 -18.77 14.68 16.23
CA PHE A 212 -17.77 15.16 17.20
C PHE A 212 -17.52 16.65 17.04
N GLU A 213 -17.18 17.32 18.13
CA GLU A 213 -16.93 18.76 18.12
C GLU A 213 -15.73 19.12 17.24
N ASN A 214 -15.89 20.07 16.30
CA ASN A 214 -14.85 20.53 15.36
C ASN A 214 -14.25 19.41 14.47
N VAL A 215 -14.96 18.33 14.25
CA VAL A 215 -14.55 17.22 13.39
C VAL A 215 -15.53 17.10 12.22
N HIS A 216 -15.00 17.08 11.03
CA HIS A 216 -15.80 16.76 9.83
C HIS A 216 -15.95 15.25 9.69
N THR A 217 -17.15 14.73 9.85
CA THR A 217 -17.42 13.31 9.66
C THR A 217 -18.01 13.04 8.28
N VAL A 218 -17.38 12.16 7.51
CA VAL A 218 -17.91 11.61 6.25
C VAL A 218 -18.83 10.46 6.62
N ILE A 219 -20.13 10.72 6.58
CA ILE A 219 -21.17 9.80 7.09
C ILE A 219 -21.42 8.63 6.13
N ASP A 220 -21.32 8.85 4.81
CA ASP A 220 -21.45 7.73 3.85
C ASP A 220 -20.13 6.93 3.81
N PRO A 221 -20.14 5.66 4.26
CA PRO A 221 -18.92 4.85 4.28
C PRO A 221 -18.43 4.44 2.88
N ARG A 222 -19.12 4.83 1.81
CA ARG A 222 -18.73 4.59 0.41
C ARG A 222 -18.05 5.82 -0.21
N GLU A 223 -18.12 6.96 0.47
CA GLU A 223 -17.57 8.22 -0.01
C GLU A 223 -16.08 8.32 0.33
N GLU A 224 -15.26 8.64 -0.66
CA GLU A 224 -13.85 8.96 -0.46
C GLU A 224 -13.68 10.43 -0.08
N TYR A 225 -12.82 10.68 0.91
CA TYR A 225 -12.37 12.03 1.22
C TYR A 225 -11.12 12.35 0.41
N LEU A 226 -11.14 13.43 -0.37
CA LEU A 226 -10.05 13.77 -1.29
C LEU A 226 -9.22 14.93 -0.77
N ILE A 227 -7.90 14.77 -0.76
CA ILE A 227 -6.93 15.85 -0.57
C ILE A 227 -5.92 15.77 -1.71
N GLU A 228 -5.87 16.81 -2.56
CA GLU A 228 -5.06 16.84 -3.79
C GLU A 228 -5.35 15.60 -4.67
N ASP A 229 -4.36 14.75 -4.94
CA ASP A 229 -4.48 13.52 -5.71
C ASP A 229 -4.52 12.25 -4.83
N ILE A 230 -4.91 12.40 -3.58
CA ILE A 230 -4.97 11.30 -2.62
C ILE A 230 -6.41 11.05 -2.21
N ALA A 231 -6.86 9.81 -2.31
CA ALA A 231 -8.13 9.34 -1.80
C ALA A 231 -7.94 8.71 -0.41
N PHE A 232 -8.76 9.13 0.54
CA PHE A 232 -8.83 8.57 1.90
C PHE A 232 -10.16 7.85 2.05
N HIS A 233 -10.09 6.59 2.44
CA HIS A 233 -11.26 5.75 2.65
C HIS A 233 -10.86 4.61 3.59
N HIS A 234 -11.81 4.07 4.38
CA HIS A 234 -11.49 2.94 5.26
C HIS A 234 -10.90 1.76 4.50
N GLY A 235 -11.46 1.44 3.36
CA GLY A 235 -11.09 0.29 2.55
C GLY A 235 -12.16 -0.81 2.61
N TYR A 236 -12.10 -1.70 1.61
CA TYR A 236 -13.00 -2.86 1.47
C TYR A 236 -12.31 -4.06 0.82
N ARG A 237 -11.05 -3.89 0.42
CA ARG A 237 -10.22 -4.94 -0.18
C ARG A 237 -9.22 -5.47 0.84
N SER A 238 -8.92 -6.75 0.76
CA SER A 238 -8.08 -7.45 1.73
C SER A 238 -6.59 -7.44 1.40
N LYS A 239 -6.21 -6.96 0.21
CA LYS A 239 -4.82 -6.95 -0.24
C LYS A 239 -4.32 -5.53 -0.41
N LEU A 240 -3.15 -5.24 0.18
CA LEU A 240 -2.48 -3.96 0.05
C LEU A 240 -2.10 -3.68 -1.41
N GLY A 241 -2.48 -2.53 -1.93
CA GLY A 241 -2.28 -2.11 -3.32
C GLY A 241 -3.51 -2.24 -4.22
N ASP A 242 -4.52 -3.01 -3.81
CA ASP A 242 -5.70 -3.26 -4.64
C ASP A 242 -6.62 -2.03 -4.77
N HIS A 243 -6.66 -1.14 -3.74
CA HIS A 243 -7.48 0.08 -3.81
C HIS A 243 -6.88 1.08 -4.79
N ARG A 244 -5.57 1.35 -4.68
CA ARG A 244 -4.83 2.19 -5.63
C ARG A 244 -5.04 1.73 -7.08
N ASP A 245 -4.95 0.41 -7.31
CA ASP A 245 -5.08 -0.16 -8.65
C ASP A 245 -6.51 -0.04 -9.21
N TYR A 246 -7.51 -0.15 -8.34
CA TYR A 246 -8.92 0.02 -8.70
C TYR A 246 -9.27 1.49 -8.96
N MET A 247 -8.82 2.40 -8.09
CA MET A 247 -9.16 3.81 -8.17
C MET A 247 -8.28 4.60 -9.14
N HIS A 248 -7.12 4.03 -9.54
CA HIS A 248 -6.09 4.72 -10.33
C HIS A 248 -5.60 6.03 -9.70
N MET A 249 -5.59 6.09 -8.37
CA MET A 249 -5.18 7.23 -7.54
C MET A 249 -4.25 6.79 -6.42
N ASN A 250 -3.55 7.73 -5.80
CA ASN A 250 -2.92 7.49 -4.51
C ASN A 250 -4.00 7.23 -3.46
N PHE A 251 -3.75 6.28 -2.58
CA PHE A 251 -4.77 5.82 -1.64
C PHE A 251 -4.20 5.71 -0.22
N VAL A 252 -5.03 6.07 0.75
CA VAL A 252 -4.75 5.88 2.18
C VAL A 252 -5.94 5.20 2.84
N GLY A 253 -5.69 4.10 3.54
CA GLY A 253 -6.75 3.35 4.22
C GLY A 253 -6.30 2.55 5.43
N GLY A 254 -7.25 1.83 6.01
CA GLY A 254 -7.11 0.86 7.11
C GLY A 254 -7.59 -0.53 6.69
N HIS A 255 -8.56 -1.09 7.43
CA HIS A 255 -9.31 -2.31 7.16
C HIS A 255 -8.51 -3.63 7.21
N THR A 256 -7.36 -3.67 6.56
CA THR A 256 -6.57 -4.92 6.50
C THR A 256 -5.76 -5.18 7.75
N HIS A 257 -5.60 -4.16 8.61
CA HIS A 257 -4.71 -4.16 9.78
C HIS A 257 -3.22 -4.42 9.45
N ARG A 258 -2.84 -4.34 8.17
CA ARG A 258 -1.48 -4.58 7.66
C ARG A 258 -0.85 -3.25 7.26
N GLY A 259 -0.08 -2.67 8.18
CA GLY A 259 0.56 -1.39 7.93
C GLY A 259 1.67 -1.49 6.90
N GLY A 260 1.75 -0.50 6.02
CA GLY A 260 2.82 -0.43 5.02
C GLY A 260 2.50 0.48 3.85
N VAL A 261 3.50 0.68 3.00
CA VAL A 261 3.38 1.44 1.76
C VAL A 261 3.78 0.58 0.58
N VAL A 262 2.97 0.57 -0.47
CA VAL A 262 3.30 -0.09 -1.73
C VAL A 262 3.21 0.88 -2.89
N TYR A 263 4.17 0.77 -3.82
CA TYR A 263 4.29 1.63 -4.99
C TYR A 263 4.04 0.83 -6.26
N ARG A 264 3.50 1.49 -7.29
CA ARG A 264 3.35 0.94 -8.62
C ARG A 264 3.60 1.99 -9.68
N ASN A 265 4.45 1.64 -10.66
CA ASN A 265 4.61 2.43 -11.87
C ASN A 265 3.51 2.09 -12.87
N ILE A 266 2.76 3.09 -13.28
CA ILE A 266 1.77 2.99 -14.36
C ILE A 266 2.16 4.01 -15.43
N LYS A 267 2.76 3.52 -16.51
CA LYS A 267 3.38 4.37 -17.55
C LYS A 267 4.44 5.30 -16.92
N ASN A 268 4.21 6.60 -16.90
CA ASN A 268 5.14 7.60 -16.36
C ASN A 268 4.69 8.15 -15.00
N THR A 269 3.72 7.50 -14.34
CA THR A 269 3.18 7.93 -13.05
C THR A 269 3.42 6.87 -11.99
N VAL A 270 3.97 7.28 -10.86
CA VAL A 270 4.11 6.43 -9.67
C VAL A 270 2.88 6.66 -8.79
N LEU A 271 2.07 5.64 -8.61
CA LEU A 271 0.99 5.62 -7.64
C LEU A 271 1.41 4.81 -6.41
N TRP A 272 0.83 5.14 -5.27
CA TRP A 272 1.09 4.45 -4.01
C TRP A 272 -0.19 4.22 -3.21
N GLU A 273 -0.14 3.23 -2.34
CA GLU A 273 -1.14 2.96 -1.32
C GLU A 273 -0.45 2.86 0.04
N LEU A 274 -0.96 3.60 1.01
CA LEU A 274 -0.57 3.56 2.41
C LEU A 274 -1.71 2.91 3.20
N ASN A 275 -1.43 1.82 3.88
CA ASN A 275 -2.31 1.28 4.91
C ASN A 275 -1.75 1.61 6.30
N CYS A 276 -2.61 2.12 7.17
CA CYS A 276 -2.21 2.65 8.48
C CYS A 276 -2.12 1.58 9.58
N GLY A 277 -2.34 0.31 9.24
CA GLY A 277 -2.27 -0.78 10.20
C GLY A 277 -3.45 -0.79 11.18
N LEU A 278 -3.20 -1.23 12.40
CA LEU A 278 -4.18 -1.37 13.48
C LEU A 278 -3.82 -0.46 14.65
N ALA A 279 -4.79 0.27 15.16
CA ALA A 279 -4.69 1.02 16.42
C ALA A 279 -5.49 0.37 17.56
N GLY A 280 -6.24 -0.68 17.28
CA GLY A 280 -6.88 -1.55 18.27
C GLY A 280 -5.87 -2.43 19.01
N ASP A 281 -6.24 -2.92 20.20
CA ASP A 281 -5.46 -3.90 20.95
C ASP A 281 -5.75 -5.32 20.45
N PRO A 282 -4.80 -5.98 19.74
CA PRO A 282 -5.01 -7.32 19.20
C PRO A 282 -5.24 -8.38 20.27
N THR A 283 -4.88 -8.09 21.53
CA THR A 283 -5.09 -8.99 22.68
C THR A 283 -6.45 -8.80 23.34
N SER A 284 -7.18 -7.76 22.94
CA SER A 284 -8.50 -7.44 23.48
C SER A 284 -9.54 -8.51 23.13
N LYS A 285 -10.60 -8.59 23.94
CA LYS A 285 -11.71 -9.51 23.67
C LYS A 285 -12.49 -9.16 22.41
N GLY A 286 -12.57 -7.89 22.04
CA GLY A 286 -13.22 -7.43 20.81
C GLY A 286 -12.57 -7.99 19.56
N LEU A 287 -11.25 -8.07 19.55
CA LEU A 287 -10.45 -8.54 18.42
C LEU A 287 -10.03 -10.02 18.54
N SER A 288 -10.42 -10.72 19.61
CA SER A 288 -10.01 -12.11 19.91
C SER A 288 -10.59 -13.18 18.97
N TYR A 289 -11.55 -12.83 18.13
CA TYR A 289 -12.10 -13.77 17.13
C TYR A 289 -11.06 -14.26 16.11
N THR A 290 -9.91 -13.61 16.07
CA THR A 290 -8.78 -13.96 15.20
C THR A 290 -7.71 -14.81 15.86
N ASN A 291 -7.79 -15.04 17.18
CA ASN A 291 -6.76 -15.71 18.02
C ASN A 291 -6.41 -17.15 17.62
N GLN A 292 -7.09 -17.73 16.63
CA GLN A 292 -6.78 -19.08 16.13
C GLN A 292 -5.86 -19.09 14.90
N ARG A 293 -5.45 -17.92 14.40
CA ARG A 293 -4.55 -17.80 13.25
C ARG A 293 -3.41 -16.84 13.57
N MET A 294 -2.22 -17.12 13.07
CA MET A 294 -1.14 -16.13 13.09
C MET A 294 -1.58 -14.93 12.26
N ASN A 295 -1.87 -13.83 12.95
CA ASN A 295 -2.25 -12.60 12.30
C ASN A 295 -0.99 -11.86 11.88
N ASP A 296 -0.95 -11.45 10.64
CA ASP A 296 0.05 -10.53 10.09
C ASP A 296 -0.33 -9.05 10.30
N TRP A 297 -1.01 -8.78 11.40
CA TRP A 297 -1.41 -7.43 11.79
C TRP A 297 -0.23 -6.62 12.30
N THR A 298 -0.20 -5.37 11.93
CA THR A 298 0.85 -4.42 12.31
C THR A 298 0.23 -3.26 13.08
N LEU A 299 0.70 -3.04 14.29
CA LEU A 299 0.33 -1.85 15.05
C LEU A 299 1.05 -0.63 14.51
N GLY A 300 0.36 0.52 14.41
CA GLY A 300 0.98 1.74 13.94
C GLY A 300 0.01 2.77 13.38
N TRP A 301 0.57 3.72 12.65
CA TRP A 301 -0.18 4.80 11.98
C TRP A 301 0.51 5.26 10.69
N GLY A 302 -0.18 6.06 9.90
CA GLY A 302 0.34 6.62 8.68
C GLY A 302 0.65 8.11 8.80
N CYS A 303 1.60 8.59 7.99
CA CYS A 303 1.78 10.02 7.76
C CYS A 303 2.20 10.30 6.32
N ILE A 304 1.91 11.53 5.88
CA ILE A 304 2.29 12.04 4.57
C ILE A 304 2.87 13.44 4.78
N ASP A 305 3.95 13.74 4.07
CA ASP A 305 4.56 15.08 3.98
C ASP A 305 5.19 15.31 2.60
N GLU A 306 6.06 16.29 2.48
CA GLU A 306 6.78 16.61 1.24
C GLU A 306 7.61 15.44 0.66
N TYR A 307 7.98 14.46 1.49
CA TYR A 307 8.73 13.26 1.08
C TYR A 307 7.82 12.08 0.68
N GLY A 308 6.49 12.22 0.86
CA GLY A 308 5.50 11.20 0.51
C GLY A 308 4.97 10.40 1.70
N PRO A 309 4.29 9.27 1.41
CA PRO A 309 3.65 8.44 2.43
C PRO A 309 4.64 7.61 3.23
N ARG A 310 4.38 7.47 4.53
CA ARG A 310 5.13 6.59 5.44
C ARG A 310 4.19 5.88 6.40
N PHE A 311 4.46 4.62 6.64
CA PHE A 311 3.91 3.87 7.77
C PHE A 311 4.89 3.94 8.93
N ILE A 312 4.39 4.22 10.12
CA ILE A 312 5.15 4.25 11.36
C ILE A 312 4.64 3.10 12.22
N GLY A 313 5.43 2.03 12.29
CA GLY A 313 5.14 0.86 13.13
C GLY A 313 5.38 1.17 14.61
N TYR A 314 4.51 0.58 15.44
CA TYR A 314 4.55 0.68 16.90
C TYR A 314 5.31 -0.49 17.51
#